data_2f2d93b93c573450b7810d3b8292b8f3
#
_entry.id   2f2d93b93c573450b7810d3b8292b8f3
#
_cell.length_a   1.000
_cell.length_b   1.000
_cell.length_c   1.000
_cell.angle_alpha   90.00
_cell.angle_beta   90.00
_cell.angle_gamma   90.00
#
_symmetry.space_group_name_H-M   'P 1'
#
loop_
_entity.id
_entity.type
_entity.pdbx_description
1 polymer ?
#
loop_
_entity_poly.entity_id
_entity_poly.type
_entity_poly.pdbx_seq_one_letter_code
_entity_poly.pdbx_strand_id
1 'polypeptide(L)' 'MKFRIKKEDGLYFAEYKQGLFWWFLSGSVSKNIERTKKACEQFEKPKIVEKFKL' A
#
# COMPACT_ATOMS: atom_id res chain seq x y z
N MET A 1 1.54 -9.45 -5.56
CA MET A 1 2.54 -8.53 -4.96
C MET A 1 2.62 -8.80 -3.47
N LYS A 2 3.81 -8.77 -2.91
CA LYS A 2 4.00 -9.00 -1.48
C LYS A 2 4.05 -7.68 -0.72
N PHE A 3 3.38 -7.64 0.41
CA PHE A 3 3.40 -6.51 1.32
C PHE A 3 3.83 -6.95 2.71
N ARG A 4 4.39 -6.01 3.44
CA ARG A 4 4.61 -6.20 4.87
C ARG A 4 4.22 -4.93 5.61
N ILE A 5 3.68 -5.09 6.80
CA ILE A 5 3.27 -3.97 7.64
C ILE A 5 4.22 -3.89 8.83
N LYS A 6 4.75 -2.70 9.06
CA LYS A 6 5.61 -2.42 10.20
C LYS A 6 4.93 -1.43 11.13
N LYS A 7 5.34 -1.45 12.39
CA LYS A 7 4.87 -0.49 13.38
C LYS A 7 6.08 0.23 13.95
N GLU A 8 6.03 1.56 13.95
CA GLU A 8 7.08 2.39 14.50
C GLU A 8 6.45 3.64 15.10
N ASP A 9 6.84 3.95 16.35
CA ASP A 9 6.32 5.11 17.08
C ASP A 9 4.79 5.19 17.11
N GLY A 10 4.14 4.03 17.27
CA GLY A 10 2.69 3.97 17.34
C GLY A 10 1.98 4.10 15.99
N LEU A 11 2.73 4.15 14.91
CA LEU A 11 2.17 4.26 13.57
C LEU A 11 2.45 2.99 12.77
N TYR A 12 1.46 2.57 12.01
CA TYR A 12 1.62 1.46 11.07
C TYR A 12 1.92 2.02 9.69
N PHE A 13 2.77 1.31 8.97
CA PHE A 13 3.03 1.64 7.57
C PHE A 13 3.33 0.37 6.80
N ALA A 14 3.12 0.41 5.50
CA ALA A 14 3.31 -0.74 4.65
C ALA A 14 4.49 -0.54 3.72
N GLU A 15 5.13 -1.66 3.39
CA GLU A 15 6.14 -1.72 2.35
C GLU A 15 5.73 -2.80 1.35
N TYR A 16 6.06 -2.60 0.09
CA TYR A 16 5.83 -3.60 -0.94
C TYR A 16 7.16 -4.07 -1.51
N LYS A 17 7.17 -5.32 -1.95
CA LYS A 17 8.37 -5.90 -2.54
C LYS A 17 8.32 -5.74 -4.06
N GLN A 18 9.36 -5.13 -4.61
CA GLN A 18 9.53 -5.02 -6.04
C GLN A 18 10.95 -5.46 -6.39
N GLY A 19 11.05 -6.57 -7.14
CA GLY A 19 12.34 -7.19 -7.38
C GLY A 19 12.94 -7.73 -6.09
N LEU A 20 14.16 -7.31 -5.76
CA LEU A 20 14.86 -7.75 -4.56
C LEU A 20 14.73 -6.78 -3.38
N PHE A 21 14.00 -5.69 -3.56
CA PHE A 21 13.96 -4.62 -2.57
C PHE A 21 12.55 -4.37 -2.06
N TRP A 22 12.49 -3.88 -0.82
CA TRP A 22 11.25 -3.40 -0.21
C TRP A 22 11.19 -1.88 -0.33
N TRP A 23 10.02 -1.39 -0.71
CA TRP A 23 9.79 0.02 -0.92
C TRP A 23 8.65 0.50 -0.04
N PHE A 24 8.82 1.69 0.52
CA PHE A 24 7.78 2.31 1.32
C PHE A 24 6.56 2.64 0.45
N LEU A 25 5.38 2.23 0.94
CA LEU A 25 4.13 2.56 0.26
C LEU A 25 3.62 3.90 0.76
N SER A 26 3.68 4.90 -0.09
CA SER A 26 3.21 6.25 0.23
C SER A 26 1.72 6.23 0.55
N GLY A 27 1.34 6.95 1.60
CA GLY A 27 -0.07 7.01 2.02
C GLY A 27 -0.54 5.85 2.88
N SER A 28 0.37 4.92 3.24
CA SER A 28 0.01 3.77 4.08
C SER A 28 0.15 4.05 5.57
N VAL A 29 0.73 5.17 5.97
CA VAL A 29 0.98 5.48 7.38
C VAL A 29 -0.34 5.80 8.08
N SER A 30 -0.62 5.09 9.17
CA SER A 30 -1.84 5.29 9.94
C SER A 30 -1.67 4.74 11.35
N LYS A 31 -2.42 5.29 12.29
CA LYS A 31 -2.53 4.74 13.64
C LYS A 31 -3.39 3.47 13.66
N ASN A 32 -4.13 3.22 12.59
CA ASN A 32 -5.04 2.09 12.48
C ASN A 32 -4.54 1.13 11.42
N ILE A 33 -4.24 -0.11 11.83
CA ILE A 33 -3.71 -1.14 10.93
C ILE A 33 -4.67 -1.45 9.78
N GLU A 34 -5.97 -1.33 10.00
CA GLU A 34 -6.95 -1.60 8.95
C GLU A 34 -6.84 -0.60 7.79
N ARG A 35 -6.52 0.64 8.10
CA ARG A 35 -6.29 1.65 7.07
C ARG A 35 -5.02 1.36 6.27
N THR A 36 -3.99 0.89 6.95
CA THR A 36 -2.75 0.48 6.29
C THR A 36 -3.00 -0.69 5.34
N LYS A 37 -3.78 -1.67 5.79
CA LYS A 37 -4.19 -2.79 4.93
C LYS A 37 -4.99 -2.34 3.73
N LYS A 38 -5.90 -1.39 3.91
CA LYS A 38 -6.68 -0.82 2.81
C LYS A 38 -5.79 -0.14 1.78
N ALA A 39 -4.77 0.58 2.23
CA ALA A 39 -3.82 1.22 1.33
C ALA A 39 -3.11 0.18 0.46
N CYS A 40 -2.74 -0.96 1.04
CA CYS A 40 -2.14 -2.07 0.28
C CYS A 40 -3.10 -2.60 -0.76
N GLU A 41 -4.35 -2.83 -0.38
CA GLU A 41 -5.37 -3.35 -1.31
C GLU A 41 -5.59 -2.40 -2.47
N GLN A 42 -5.67 -1.10 -2.21
CA GLN A 42 -5.87 -0.10 -3.24
C GLN A 42 -4.67 0.01 -4.18
N PHE A 43 -3.49 -0.17 -3.63
CA PHE A 43 -2.26 -0.15 -4.44
C PHE A 43 -2.20 -1.33 -5.39
N GLU A 44 -2.62 -2.51 -4.94
CA GLU A 44 -2.57 -3.73 -5.73
C GLU A 44 -3.62 -3.74 -6.83
N LYS A 45 -4.81 -3.18 -6.55
CA LYS A 45 -5.89 -3.15 -7.53
C LYS A 45 -5.62 -2.10 -8.60
N PRO A 46 -5.67 -2.47 -9.88
CA PRO A 46 -5.54 -1.46 -10.93
C PRO A 46 -6.68 -0.45 -10.84
N LYS A 47 -6.32 0.81 -10.84
CA LYS A 47 -7.30 1.89 -10.87
C LYS A 47 -7.58 2.26 -12.30
N ILE A 48 -8.81 2.01 -12.73
CA ILE A 48 -9.26 2.53 -14.01
C ILE A 48 -9.77 3.94 -13.76
N VAL A 49 -8.94 4.93 -14.08
CA VAL A 49 -9.31 6.33 -13.93
C VAL A 49 -10.28 6.75 -14.99
N GLU A 50 -10.09 6.23 -16.20
CA GLU A 50 -10.96 6.55 -17.32
C GLU A 50 -11.01 5.36 -18.26
N LYS A 51 -12.22 4.94 -18.60
CA LYS A 51 -12.42 3.92 -19.61
C LYS A 51 -12.97 4.61 -20.85
N PHE A 52 -12.18 4.62 -21.88
CA PHE A 52 -12.47 5.36 -23.07
C PHE A 52 -12.55 4.45 -24.27
N LYS A 53 -13.63 4.56 -25.02
CA LYS A 53 -13.83 3.78 -26.22
C LYS A 53 -14.18 4.71 -27.39
N LEU A 54 -13.37 4.62 -28.42
CA LEU A 54 -13.63 5.35 -29.66
C LEU A 54 -14.51 4.55 -30.61
#